data_e25ec22ddb9ddb5604a1a270e33d6687
#
_entry.id   e25ec22ddb9ddb5604a1a270e33d6687
#
_cell.length_a   1.000
_cell.length_b   1.000
_cell.length_c   1.000
_cell.angle_alpha   90.00
_cell.angle_beta   90.00
_cell.angle_gamma   90.00
#
_symmetry.space_group_name_H-M   'P 1'
#
loop_
_entity.id
_entity.type
_entity.pdbx_description
1 polymer ?
#
loop_
_entity_poly.entity_id
_entity_poly.type
_entity_poly.pdbx_seq_one_letter_code
_entity_poly.pdbx_strand_id
1 'polypeptide(L)'
;MFSNPAPILHKPRVQELLQKQKKGKVIEIGAGCLRNSLFLLAEGFRATACDLPGMEDRFPNQYQRFRQSGGIVLLGKLPIRGQFDFAVCTFVIETICEPAKRLRLLQNVARKLLRHGFLLLSTRGPADVVTAHAKGIRCSDGFLTPQRTFVRAFNRAQLNRLLHAAGFARVEFLHKPGINAPELLHVIAFK
;
A
#
# COMPACT_ATOMS: atom_id res chain seq x y z
N MET A 1 17.39 -7.54 -13.75
CA MET A 1 17.27 -7.94 -12.33
C MET A 1 15.99 -7.33 -11.78
N PHE A 2 15.10 -8.12 -11.19
CA PHE A 2 13.90 -7.57 -10.55
C PHE A 2 14.34 -6.90 -9.25
N SER A 3 13.93 -5.65 -9.01
CA SER A 3 14.04 -5.06 -7.69
C SER A 3 13.15 -5.87 -6.71
N ASN A 4 13.66 -6.19 -5.54
CA ASN A 4 12.90 -6.96 -4.54
C ASN A 4 11.54 -6.32 -4.24
N PRO A 5 10.46 -7.11 -4.14
CA PRO A 5 9.17 -6.59 -3.71
C PRO A 5 9.22 -6.05 -2.28
N ALA A 6 8.17 -5.35 -1.86
CA ALA A 6 8.12 -4.77 -0.52
C ALA A 6 8.23 -5.86 0.57
N PRO A 7 8.92 -5.59 1.69
CA PRO A 7 9.18 -6.56 2.76
C PRO A 7 7.92 -7.22 3.32
N ILE A 8 6.76 -6.55 3.25
CA ILE A 8 5.49 -7.12 3.71
C ILE A 8 5.14 -8.41 2.95
N LEU A 9 5.43 -8.49 1.65
CA LEU A 9 5.11 -9.65 0.82
C LEU A 9 5.92 -10.90 1.22
N HIS A 10 7.06 -10.74 1.91
CA HIS A 10 7.88 -11.84 2.39
C HIS A 10 7.58 -12.27 3.83
N LYS A 11 6.62 -11.64 4.51
CA LYS A 11 6.24 -12.04 5.87
C LYS A 11 5.55 -13.41 5.84
N PRO A 12 5.92 -14.37 6.73
CA PRO A 12 5.35 -15.72 6.73
C PRO A 12 3.83 -15.75 6.71
N ARG A 13 3.21 -14.93 7.56
CA ARG A 13 1.75 -14.81 7.61
C ARG A 13 1.12 -14.32 6.31
N VAL A 14 1.80 -13.44 5.59
CA VAL A 14 1.34 -12.96 4.27
C VAL A 14 1.51 -14.07 3.23
N GLN A 15 2.62 -14.78 3.23
CA GLN A 15 2.85 -15.90 2.32
C GLN A 15 1.78 -17.00 2.47
N GLU A 16 1.37 -17.34 3.70
CA GLU A 16 0.26 -18.27 3.95
C GLU A 16 -1.05 -17.78 3.30
N LEU A 17 -1.37 -16.48 3.42
CA LEU A 17 -2.56 -15.89 2.82
C LEU A 17 -2.47 -15.90 1.29
N LEU A 18 -1.33 -15.51 0.72
CA LEU A 18 -1.12 -15.51 -0.72
C LEU A 18 -1.24 -16.91 -1.32
N GLN A 19 -0.71 -17.94 -0.64
CA GLN A 19 -0.86 -19.34 -1.08
C GLN A 19 -2.32 -19.78 -1.14
N LYS A 20 -3.16 -19.32 -0.21
CA LYS A 20 -4.62 -19.61 -0.21
C LYS A 20 -5.36 -18.89 -1.34
N GLN A 21 -4.82 -17.77 -1.80
CA GLN A 21 -5.41 -16.91 -2.85
C GLN A 21 -4.81 -17.14 -4.24
N LYS A 22 -4.15 -18.27 -4.49
CA LYS A 22 -3.51 -18.56 -5.79
C LYS A 22 -4.47 -18.27 -6.97
N LYS A 23 -3.96 -17.54 -7.97
CA LYS A 23 -4.70 -17.05 -9.14
C LYS A 23 -5.79 -16.01 -8.83
N GLY A 24 -5.85 -15.49 -7.62
CA GLY A 24 -6.77 -14.41 -7.24
C GLY A 24 -6.50 -13.10 -7.97
N LYS A 25 -7.47 -12.18 -7.89
CA LYS A 25 -7.34 -10.81 -8.40
C LYS A 25 -6.74 -9.92 -7.34
N VAL A 26 -5.67 -9.23 -7.67
CA VAL A 26 -5.02 -8.26 -6.78
C VAL A 26 -5.02 -6.86 -7.40
N ILE A 27 -5.17 -5.86 -6.55
CA ILE A 27 -4.97 -4.46 -6.91
C ILE A 27 -3.84 -3.87 -6.07
N GLU A 28 -2.85 -3.25 -6.70
CA GLU A 28 -1.84 -2.45 -6.03
C GLU A 28 -2.17 -0.98 -6.16
N ILE A 29 -2.13 -0.26 -5.03
CA ILE A 29 -2.39 1.17 -4.92
C ILE A 29 -1.06 1.90 -4.72
N GLY A 30 -0.74 2.84 -5.61
CA GLY A 30 0.56 3.51 -5.65
C GLY A 30 1.66 2.54 -6.06
N ALA A 31 1.49 1.95 -7.23
CA ALA A 31 2.36 0.87 -7.72
C ALA A 31 3.80 1.31 -8.03
N GLY A 32 4.03 2.61 -8.23
CA GLY A 32 5.35 3.18 -8.47
C GLY A 32 6.06 2.51 -9.64
N CYS A 33 7.22 1.92 -9.38
CA CYS A 33 7.99 1.17 -10.38
C CYS A 33 7.52 -0.29 -10.56
N LEU A 34 6.31 -0.65 -10.10
CA LEU A 34 5.65 -1.94 -10.32
C LEU A 34 6.34 -3.16 -9.67
N ARG A 35 7.19 -2.98 -8.67
CA ARG A 35 7.93 -4.10 -8.04
C ARG A 35 7.00 -5.18 -7.48
N ASN A 36 5.99 -4.75 -6.72
CA ASN A 36 5.04 -5.69 -6.12
C ASN A 36 4.09 -6.28 -7.16
N SER A 37 3.61 -5.44 -8.09
CA SER A 37 2.73 -5.89 -9.19
C SER A 37 3.40 -6.95 -10.08
N LEU A 38 4.66 -6.73 -10.47
CA LEU A 38 5.44 -7.69 -11.26
C LEU A 38 5.72 -8.98 -10.49
N PHE A 39 6.04 -8.88 -9.20
CA PHE A 39 6.21 -10.05 -8.33
C PHE A 39 4.92 -10.86 -8.25
N LEU A 40 3.78 -10.22 -7.94
CA LEU A 40 2.49 -10.89 -7.81
C LEU A 40 2.03 -11.52 -9.13
N LEU A 41 2.31 -10.86 -10.25
CA LEU A 41 2.03 -11.42 -11.57
C LEU A 41 2.85 -12.68 -11.85
N ALA A 42 4.15 -12.67 -11.47
CA ALA A 42 5.03 -13.83 -11.59
C ALA A 42 4.60 -14.99 -10.68
N GLU A 43 3.98 -14.70 -9.51
CA GLU A 43 3.37 -15.69 -8.62
C GLU A 43 2.01 -16.21 -9.12
N GLY A 44 1.55 -15.75 -10.31
CA GLY A 44 0.33 -16.24 -10.96
C GLY A 44 -0.95 -15.49 -10.58
N PHE A 45 -0.87 -14.34 -9.90
CA PHE A 45 -2.04 -13.50 -9.61
C PHE A 45 -2.44 -12.66 -10.83
N ARG A 46 -3.73 -12.34 -10.91
CA ARG A 46 -4.23 -11.36 -11.89
C ARG A 46 -4.07 -9.95 -11.31
N ALA A 47 -2.96 -9.29 -11.65
CA ALA A 47 -2.56 -8.05 -11.04
C ALA A 47 -3.08 -6.81 -11.80
N THR A 48 -3.64 -5.87 -11.05
CA THR A 48 -4.00 -4.52 -11.50
C THR A 48 -3.18 -3.50 -10.72
N ALA A 49 -2.41 -2.68 -11.41
CA ALA A 49 -1.62 -1.60 -10.83
C ALA A 49 -2.35 -0.27 -10.97
N CYS A 50 -2.54 0.45 -9.87
CA CYS A 50 -3.11 1.78 -9.85
C CYS A 50 -2.08 2.80 -9.38
N ASP A 51 -1.93 3.91 -10.12
CA ASP A 51 -1.04 5.00 -9.74
C ASP A 51 -1.52 6.35 -10.26
N LEU A 52 -0.78 7.41 -9.96
CA LEU A 52 -1.00 8.74 -10.48
C LEU A 52 -0.64 8.81 -11.99
N PRO A 53 -1.25 9.74 -12.73
CA PRO A 53 -0.80 10.05 -14.09
C PRO A 53 0.68 10.42 -14.11
N GLY A 54 1.39 10.07 -15.18
CA GLY A 54 2.81 10.35 -15.36
C GLY A 54 3.77 9.33 -14.71
N MET A 55 3.28 8.37 -13.94
CA MET A 55 4.14 7.32 -13.38
C MET A 55 4.69 6.39 -14.47
N GLU A 56 3.94 6.18 -15.53
CA GLU A 56 4.36 5.40 -16.68
C GLU A 56 5.57 6.05 -17.40
N ASP A 57 5.57 7.38 -17.52
CA ASP A 57 6.68 8.13 -18.15
C ASP A 57 7.97 8.03 -17.32
N ARG A 58 7.84 7.85 -16.01
CA ARG A 58 8.98 7.67 -15.09
C ARG A 58 9.58 6.27 -15.13
N PHE A 59 8.80 5.26 -15.50
CA PHE A 59 9.20 3.85 -15.49
C PHE A 59 8.70 3.10 -16.74
N PRO A 60 8.97 3.59 -17.97
CA PRO A 60 8.34 3.09 -19.20
C PRO A 60 8.58 1.60 -19.44
N ASN A 61 9.79 1.11 -19.23
CA ASN A 61 10.13 -0.29 -19.45
C ASN A 61 9.37 -1.24 -18.50
N GLN A 62 9.20 -0.85 -17.22
CA GLN A 62 8.47 -1.64 -16.23
C GLN A 62 6.98 -1.71 -16.57
N TYR A 63 6.38 -0.58 -16.96
CA TYR A 63 4.98 -0.51 -17.35
C TYR A 63 4.70 -1.29 -18.63
N GLN A 64 5.55 -1.16 -19.63
CA GLN A 64 5.46 -1.95 -20.86
C GLN A 64 5.54 -3.45 -20.58
N ARG A 65 6.55 -3.87 -19.81
CA ARG A 65 6.73 -5.28 -19.43
C ARG A 65 5.53 -5.81 -18.66
N PHE A 66 5.00 -5.05 -17.71
CA PHE A 66 3.85 -5.45 -16.92
C PHE A 66 2.62 -5.71 -17.78
N ARG A 67 2.33 -4.82 -18.76
CA ARG A 67 1.24 -5.03 -19.74
C ARG A 67 1.48 -6.25 -20.62
N GLN A 68 2.69 -6.42 -21.14
CA GLN A 68 3.04 -7.59 -21.96
C GLN A 68 2.89 -8.91 -21.22
N SER A 69 3.07 -8.89 -19.90
CA SER A 69 2.84 -10.05 -19.03
C SER A 69 1.38 -10.24 -18.58
N GLY A 70 0.43 -9.48 -19.12
CA GLY A 70 -0.99 -9.57 -18.82
C GLY A 70 -1.47 -8.72 -17.64
N GLY A 71 -0.63 -7.83 -17.12
CA GLY A 71 -1.01 -6.88 -16.07
C GLY A 71 -1.89 -5.73 -16.57
N ILE A 72 -2.80 -5.27 -15.73
CA ILE A 72 -3.69 -4.14 -16.01
C ILE A 72 -3.15 -2.88 -15.32
N VAL A 73 -3.03 -1.78 -16.05
CA VAL A 73 -2.60 -0.47 -15.53
C VAL A 73 -3.76 0.51 -15.54
N LEU A 74 -3.98 1.18 -14.41
CA LEU A 74 -4.98 2.25 -14.25
C LEU A 74 -4.28 3.49 -13.68
N LEU A 75 -4.26 4.58 -14.44
CA LEU A 75 -3.63 5.84 -14.03
C LEU A 75 -4.71 6.88 -13.71
N GLY A 76 -4.51 7.59 -12.59
CA GLY A 76 -5.36 8.69 -12.15
C GLY A 76 -6.67 8.30 -11.47
N LYS A 77 -7.06 7.02 -11.48
CA LYS A 77 -8.31 6.56 -10.87
C LYS A 77 -8.25 5.12 -10.41
N LEU A 78 -9.02 4.81 -9.38
CA LEU A 78 -9.33 3.42 -9.02
C LEU A 78 -10.39 2.86 -9.99
N PRO A 79 -10.43 1.53 -10.21
CA PRO A 79 -11.41 0.92 -11.08
C PRO A 79 -12.84 1.24 -10.61
N ILE A 80 -13.74 1.60 -11.52
CA ILE A 80 -15.15 1.88 -11.20
C ILE A 80 -15.83 0.60 -10.73
N ARG A 81 -15.55 -0.51 -11.43
CA ARG A 81 -16.07 -1.85 -11.13
C ARG A 81 -14.90 -2.81 -10.89
N GLY A 82 -15.17 -3.87 -10.18
CA GLY A 82 -14.21 -4.93 -9.92
C GLY A 82 -14.24 -5.30 -8.45
N GLN A 83 -14.01 -6.58 -8.22
CA GLN A 83 -13.83 -7.13 -6.88
C GLN A 83 -12.50 -7.86 -6.89
N PHE A 84 -11.70 -7.58 -5.87
CA PHE A 84 -10.36 -8.11 -5.69
C PHE A 84 -10.33 -8.99 -4.45
N ASP A 85 -9.58 -10.07 -4.53
CA ASP A 85 -9.34 -10.95 -3.40
C ASP A 85 -8.48 -10.25 -2.35
N PHE A 86 -7.52 -9.43 -2.79
CA PHE A 86 -6.77 -8.58 -1.89
C PHE A 86 -6.23 -7.32 -2.58
N ALA A 87 -5.82 -6.36 -1.76
CA ALA A 87 -5.13 -5.15 -2.19
C ALA A 87 -3.74 -5.06 -1.56
N VAL A 88 -2.82 -4.38 -2.23
CA VAL A 88 -1.50 -3.99 -1.73
C VAL A 88 -1.41 -2.47 -1.75
N CYS A 89 -0.98 -1.86 -0.65
CA CYS A 89 -0.77 -0.42 -0.53
C CYS A 89 0.48 -0.19 0.32
N THR A 90 1.60 0.11 -0.32
CA THR A 90 2.88 0.26 0.36
C THR A 90 3.45 1.65 0.15
N PHE A 91 3.67 2.37 1.26
CA PHE A 91 4.25 3.71 1.28
C PHE A 91 3.45 4.78 0.51
N VAL A 92 2.12 4.72 0.62
CA VAL A 92 1.20 5.66 -0.05
C VAL A 92 0.49 6.57 0.95
N ILE A 93 -0.15 6.00 1.98
CA ILE A 93 -1.03 6.78 2.85
C ILE A 93 -0.30 7.85 3.66
N GLU A 94 0.97 7.62 3.97
CA GLU A 94 1.83 8.59 4.66
C GLU A 94 2.21 9.79 3.79
N THR A 95 2.08 9.70 2.47
CA THR A 95 2.42 10.79 1.54
C THR A 95 1.21 11.68 1.21
N ILE A 96 0.02 11.29 1.65
CA ILE A 96 -1.21 12.06 1.43
C ILE A 96 -1.38 13.06 2.57
N CYS A 97 -1.26 14.36 2.29
CA CYS A 97 -1.33 15.44 3.28
C CYS A 97 -2.70 15.52 3.97
N GLU A 98 -3.78 15.36 3.23
CA GLU A 98 -5.15 15.56 3.74
C GLU A 98 -5.69 14.29 4.41
N PRO A 99 -6.02 14.33 5.73
CA PRO A 99 -6.57 13.18 6.45
C PRO A 99 -7.84 12.59 5.80
N ALA A 100 -8.73 13.45 5.30
CA ALA A 100 -9.96 13.03 4.63
C ALA A 100 -9.69 12.27 3.32
N LYS A 101 -8.67 12.66 2.57
CA LYS A 101 -8.28 11.94 1.33
C LYS A 101 -7.68 10.56 1.65
N ARG A 102 -6.89 10.45 2.73
CA ARG A 102 -6.38 9.15 3.21
C ARG A 102 -7.51 8.19 3.58
N LEU A 103 -8.45 8.68 4.39
CA LEU A 103 -9.62 7.88 4.77
C LEU A 103 -10.43 7.47 3.54
N ARG A 104 -10.72 8.41 2.64
CA ARG A 104 -11.48 8.14 1.41
C ARG A 104 -10.77 7.12 0.50
N LEU A 105 -9.44 7.19 0.39
CA LEU A 105 -8.67 6.19 -0.36
C LEU A 105 -8.88 4.80 0.22
N LEU A 106 -8.70 4.63 1.53
CA LEU A 106 -8.85 3.34 2.20
C LEU A 106 -10.29 2.80 2.14
N GLN A 107 -11.30 3.67 2.28
CA GLN A 107 -12.71 3.33 2.08
C GLN A 107 -12.98 2.84 0.65
N ASN A 108 -12.39 3.50 -0.35
CA ASN A 108 -12.48 3.08 -1.74
C ASN A 108 -11.85 1.70 -1.93
N VAL A 109 -10.68 1.45 -1.34
CA VAL A 109 -10.02 0.14 -1.38
C VAL A 109 -10.92 -0.92 -0.73
N ALA A 110 -11.43 -0.67 0.49
CA ALA A 110 -12.31 -1.61 1.19
C ALA A 110 -13.55 -1.97 0.35
N ARG A 111 -14.15 -0.99 -0.34
CA ARG A 111 -15.30 -1.25 -1.24
C ARG A 111 -14.96 -2.12 -2.45
N LYS A 112 -13.70 -2.12 -2.90
CA LYS A 112 -13.24 -2.94 -4.04
C LYS A 112 -12.84 -4.36 -3.66
N LEU A 113 -12.67 -4.64 -2.38
CA LEU A 113 -12.38 -5.99 -1.90
C LEU A 113 -13.64 -6.85 -1.83
N LEU A 114 -13.49 -8.13 -2.09
CA LEU A 114 -14.50 -9.14 -1.81
C LEU A 114 -14.80 -9.19 -0.31
N ARG A 115 -15.90 -9.84 0.09
CA ARG A 115 -16.34 -9.94 1.50
C ARG A 115 -15.27 -10.52 2.44
N HIS A 116 -14.45 -11.44 1.94
CA HIS A 116 -13.34 -12.04 2.70
C HIS A 116 -11.97 -11.55 2.21
N GLY A 117 -11.98 -10.44 1.49
CA GLY A 117 -10.75 -9.85 0.98
C GLY A 117 -9.97 -9.12 2.08
N PHE A 118 -8.71 -8.84 1.80
CA PHE A 118 -7.84 -8.15 2.74
C PHE A 118 -6.94 -7.12 2.05
N LEU A 119 -6.46 -6.17 2.84
CA LEU A 119 -5.47 -5.19 2.44
C LEU A 119 -4.13 -5.51 3.10
N LEU A 120 -3.07 -5.63 2.32
CA LEU A 120 -1.68 -5.60 2.77
C LEU A 120 -1.21 -4.15 2.75
N LEU A 121 -0.94 -3.58 3.91
CA LEU A 121 -0.53 -2.19 4.02
C LEU A 121 0.80 -2.07 4.73
N SER A 122 1.71 -1.29 4.13
CA SER A 122 2.95 -0.84 4.76
C SER A 122 2.99 0.67 4.81
N THR A 123 3.36 1.22 5.95
CA THR A 123 3.52 2.67 6.12
C THR A 123 4.67 2.98 7.08
N ARG A 124 5.11 4.24 7.07
CA ARG A 124 6.18 4.73 7.94
C ARG A 124 5.73 4.82 9.38
N GLY A 125 6.58 4.32 10.28
CA GLY A 125 6.44 4.49 11.73
C GLY A 125 7.17 5.73 12.22
N PRO A 126 7.03 6.06 13.54
CA PRO A 126 7.64 7.27 14.11
C PRO A 126 9.17 7.34 13.98
N ALA A 127 9.87 6.21 14.09
CA ALA A 127 11.33 6.19 14.00
C ALA A 127 11.84 6.53 12.58
N ASP A 128 11.13 6.11 11.54
CA ASP A 128 11.53 6.35 10.14
C ASP A 128 11.41 7.82 9.71
N VAL A 129 10.59 8.62 10.39
CA VAL A 129 10.35 10.03 10.03
C VAL A 129 11.08 11.03 10.93
N VAL A 130 11.95 10.59 11.82
CA VAL A 130 12.68 11.47 12.75
C VAL A 130 13.45 12.58 12.01
N THR A 131 14.14 12.22 10.92
CA THR A 131 14.90 13.20 10.11
C THR A 131 13.95 14.19 9.40
N ALA A 132 12.84 13.73 8.88
CA ALA A 132 11.82 14.59 8.26
C ALA A 132 11.19 15.53 9.29
N HIS A 133 10.97 15.05 10.51
CA HIS A 133 10.49 15.83 11.64
C HIS A 133 11.47 16.93 12.05
N ALA A 134 12.77 16.64 12.06
CA ALA A 134 13.81 17.57 12.45
C ALA A 134 14.11 18.64 11.39
N LYS A 135 13.94 18.35 10.09
CA LYS A 135 14.32 19.23 8.97
C LYS A 135 13.13 19.72 8.14
N GLY A 136 11.94 19.21 8.40
CA GLY A 136 10.72 19.53 7.62
C GLY A 136 9.92 20.67 8.22
N ILE A 137 9.06 21.25 7.41
CA ILE A 137 8.07 22.25 7.82
C ILE A 137 6.78 21.51 8.23
N ARG A 138 6.31 21.77 9.46
CA ARG A 138 5.05 21.19 9.93
C ARG A 138 3.90 21.57 9.01
N CYS A 139 3.14 20.60 8.54
CA CYS A 139 2.03 20.78 7.62
C CYS A 139 0.93 19.79 7.96
N SER A 140 -0.28 20.26 8.26
CA SER A 140 -1.39 19.41 8.67
C SER A 140 -1.00 18.50 9.86
N ASP A 141 -1.11 17.19 9.69
CA ASP A 141 -0.77 16.18 10.69
C ASP A 141 0.56 15.45 10.40
N GLY A 142 1.43 16.07 9.61
CA GLY A 142 2.75 15.59 9.23
C GLY A 142 3.72 16.72 8.91
N PHE A 143 4.67 16.45 8.03
CA PHE A 143 5.75 17.36 7.66
C PHE A 143 5.95 17.40 6.15
N LEU A 144 6.25 18.59 5.65
CA LEU A 144 6.75 18.80 4.29
C LEU A 144 8.28 18.72 4.33
N THR A 145 8.85 17.75 3.64
CA THR A 145 10.31 17.60 3.57
C THR A 145 10.95 18.73 2.75
N PRO A 146 12.29 18.94 2.83
CA PRO A 146 12.98 19.89 1.96
C PRO A 146 12.73 19.64 0.46
N GLN A 147 12.48 18.40 0.04
CA GLN A 147 12.12 18.01 -1.32
C GLN A 147 10.64 18.25 -1.65
N ARG A 148 9.91 18.97 -0.79
CA ARG A 148 8.47 19.26 -0.91
C ARG A 148 7.57 18.03 -0.97
N THR A 149 8.01 16.92 -0.41
CA THR A 149 7.20 15.71 -0.26
C THR A 149 6.57 15.70 1.13
N PHE A 150 5.26 15.54 1.21
CA PHE A 150 4.60 15.35 2.50
C PHE A 150 4.94 13.97 3.06
N VAL A 151 5.20 13.91 4.36
CA VAL A 151 5.43 12.66 5.08
C VAL A 151 4.76 12.72 6.46
N ARG A 152 4.14 11.61 6.83
CA ARG A 152 3.56 11.40 8.14
C ARG A 152 3.97 10.05 8.70
N ALA A 153 4.25 10.00 10.00
CA ALA A 153 4.35 8.76 10.74
C ALA A 153 2.98 8.33 11.28
N PHE A 154 2.76 7.02 11.35
CA PHE A 154 1.64 6.43 12.05
C PHE A 154 2.14 5.61 13.23
N ASN A 155 1.49 5.74 14.38
CA ASN A 155 1.58 4.72 15.42
C ASN A 155 0.47 3.66 15.23
N ARG A 156 0.59 2.54 15.97
CA ARG A 156 -0.36 1.42 15.88
C ARG A 156 -1.81 1.86 16.13
N ALA A 157 -2.04 2.65 17.17
CA ALA A 157 -3.38 3.09 17.55
C ALA A 157 -4.02 3.99 16.47
N GLN A 158 -3.24 4.91 15.90
CA GLN A 158 -3.69 5.79 14.82
C GLN A 158 -4.05 4.99 13.56
N LEU A 159 -3.18 4.06 13.17
CA LEU A 159 -3.40 3.24 11.99
C LEU A 159 -4.59 2.30 12.16
N ASN A 160 -4.73 1.70 13.34
CA ASN A 160 -5.86 0.84 13.68
C ASN A 160 -7.19 1.61 13.56
N ARG A 161 -7.29 2.80 14.18
CA ARG A 161 -8.49 3.65 14.09
C ARG A 161 -8.81 4.04 12.64
N LEU A 162 -7.80 4.40 11.86
CA LEU A 162 -7.98 4.78 10.46
C LEU A 162 -8.53 3.62 9.61
N LEU A 163 -8.00 2.40 9.80
CA LEU A 163 -8.44 1.22 9.07
C LEU A 163 -9.86 0.80 9.47
N HIS A 164 -10.22 0.83 10.76
CA HIS A 164 -11.61 0.58 11.18
C HIS A 164 -12.57 1.64 10.63
N ALA A 165 -12.21 2.91 10.67
CA ALA A 165 -13.01 3.99 10.05
C ALA A 165 -13.16 3.84 8.54
N ALA A 166 -12.22 3.16 7.88
CA ALA A 166 -12.28 2.84 6.46
C ALA A 166 -13.16 1.61 6.15
N GLY A 167 -13.64 0.87 7.17
CA GLY A 167 -14.55 -0.27 7.00
C GLY A 167 -13.87 -1.63 7.04
N PHE A 168 -12.65 -1.73 7.56
CA PHE A 168 -12.00 -3.01 7.83
C PHE A 168 -12.42 -3.52 9.22
N ALA A 169 -12.90 -4.76 9.27
CA ALA A 169 -13.43 -5.36 10.51
C ALA A 169 -12.32 -5.79 11.48
N ARG A 170 -11.19 -6.27 10.96
CA ARG A 170 -10.07 -6.77 11.75
C ARG A 170 -8.74 -6.28 11.19
N VAL A 171 -7.83 -5.89 12.09
CA VAL A 171 -6.48 -5.41 11.76
C VAL A 171 -5.44 -6.24 12.50
N GLU A 172 -4.53 -6.85 11.76
CA GLU A 172 -3.45 -7.69 12.27
C GLU A 172 -2.10 -7.01 11.98
N PHE A 173 -1.37 -6.64 13.03
CA PHE A 173 -0.02 -6.06 12.91
C PHE A 173 1.02 -7.18 12.85
N LEU A 174 1.90 -7.14 11.84
CA LEU A 174 2.90 -8.18 11.57
C LEU A 174 4.20 -8.02 12.38
N HIS A 175 4.22 -7.12 13.36
CA HIS A 175 5.34 -6.90 14.26
C HIS A 175 4.98 -7.36 15.67
N LYS A 176 5.96 -7.94 16.38
CA LYS A 176 5.78 -8.31 17.79
C LYS A 176 5.45 -7.06 18.63
N PRO A 177 4.55 -7.18 19.62
CA PRO A 177 4.37 -6.14 20.63
C PRO A 177 5.71 -5.92 21.37
N GLY A 178 6.04 -4.68 21.72
CA GLY A 178 7.22 -4.37 22.50
C GLY A 178 8.45 -3.87 21.73
N ILE A 179 8.44 -3.83 20.40
CA ILE A 179 9.42 -3.08 19.65
C ILE A 179 9.09 -1.60 19.78
N ASN A 180 9.93 -0.86 20.49
CA ASN A 180 9.80 0.59 20.66
C ASN A 180 9.82 1.25 19.26
N ALA A 181 8.76 1.96 18.92
CA ALA A 181 8.61 2.78 17.72
C ALA A 181 9.20 2.13 16.45
N PRO A 182 8.50 1.14 15.82
CA PRO A 182 9.01 0.52 14.62
C PRO A 182 9.19 1.56 13.51
N GLU A 183 10.27 1.44 12.74
CA GLU A 183 10.51 2.27 11.56
C GLU A 183 9.37 2.11 10.54
N LEU A 184 8.90 0.89 10.37
CA LEU A 184 7.83 0.55 9.43
C LEU A 184 6.71 -0.22 10.15
N LEU A 185 5.48 0.12 9.82
CA LEU A 185 4.30 -0.64 10.20
C LEU A 185 3.84 -1.50 9.03
N HIS A 186 3.76 -2.81 9.25
CA HIS A 186 3.18 -3.76 8.30
C HIS A 186 1.90 -4.34 8.91
N VAL A 187 0.81 -4.27 8.16
CA VAL A 187 -0.53 -4.68 8.62
C VAL A 187 -1.26 -5.48 7.56
N ILE A 188 -2.08 -6.42 8.02
CA ILE A 188 -3.15 -7.04 7.26
C ILE A 188 -4.48 -6.51 7.80
N ALA A 189 -5.28 -5.88 6.95
CA ALA A 189 -6.61 -5.40 7.31
C ALA A 189 -7.66 -6.22 6.56
N PHE A 190 -8.54 -6.91 7.27
CA PHE A 190 -9.58 -7.79 6.72
C PHE A 190 -10.90 -7.03 6.64
N LYS A 191 -11.61 -7.27 5.52
CA LYS A 191 -12.95 -6.71 5.29
C LYS A 191 -14.02 -7.45 6.08
#